data_93ae078f648597df1197525a761b0dab
#
_entry.id   93ae078f648597df1197525a761b0dab
#
_cell.length_a   1.000
_cell.length_b   1.000
_cell.length_c   1.000
_cell.angle_alpha   90.00
_cell.angle_beta   90.00
_cell.angle_gamma   90.00
#
_symmetry.space_group_name_H-M   'P 1'
#
loop_
_entity.id
_entity.type
_entity.pdbx_description
1 polymer ?
#
loop_
_entity_poly.entity_id
_entity_poly.type
_entity_poly.pdbx_seq_one_letter_code
_entity_poly.pdbx_strand_id
1 'polypeptide(L)'
;MEKSLLVIVRHKPGRTRLLMRALKSINDQTFKKINIVIFCMGEELKRHHVDDFYLKELSSIYTIIYDENRIFDTIKMSKSNYLCFIDDDDSWAPEYVSRLLSLLANIQSTYSSVNAISCHTNKVTEVAENNRIIINTTQPWNHYLNAGPVSFDVIYYRNSIPLSSCLFDKNSVMDVIENHKLSSPAFFWPFFIHYLAKNDVWILPEALAFYHFRENDDFEFGNYTVINNESFDIECKIAENKMMRSTDDLSLLNVLLANIANNSLFHKISYIENKIK
;
A
#
# COMPACT_ATOMS: atom_id res chain seq x y z
N MET A 1 10.39 -0.02 26.29
CA MET A 1 9.02 -0.46 25.97
C MET A 1 9.10 -1.53 24.87
N GLU A 2 8.29 -2.55 24.97
CA GLU A 2 8.29 -3.63 23.99
C GLU A 2 7.60 -3.16 22.69
N LYS A 3 8.28 -3.33 21.57
CA LYS A 3 7.83 -2.85 20.26
C LYS A 3 6.52 -3.51 19.84
N SER A 4 5.57 -2.75 19.30
CA SER A 4 4.28 -3.24 18.81
C SER A 4 3.95 -2.63 17.45
N LEU A 5 3.13 -3.33 16.67
CA LEU A 5 2.70 -2.98 15.33
C LEU A 5 1.20 -2.68 15.33
N LEU A 6 0.80 -1.61 14.65
CA LEU A 6 -0.57 -1.37 14.24
C LEU A 6 -0.72 -1.77 12.76
N VAL A 7 -1.71 -2.58 12.46
CA VAL A 7 -2.08 -2.92 11.07
C VAL A 7 -3.45 -2.35 10.76
N ILE A 8 -3.51 -1.51 9.74
CA ILE A 8 -4.76 -1.01 9.18
C ILE A 8 -5.13 -1.88 7.97
N VAL A 9 -6.18 -2.65 8.11
CA VAL A 9 -6.75 -3.45 7.02
C VAL A 9 -7.81 -2.60 6.31
N ARG A 10 -7.58 -2.23 5.05
CA ARG A 10 -8.56 -1.50 4.24
C ARG A 10 -9.52 -2.51 3.63
N HIS A 11 -10.77 -2.46 4.07
CA HIS A 11 -11.81 -3.40 3.65
C HIS A 11 -12.85 -2.72 2.78
N LYS A 12 -13.09 -3.29 1.60
CA LYS A 12 -14.23 -2.94 0.75
C LYS A 12 -15.39 -3.87 1.08
N PRO A 13 -16.57 -3.34 1.45
CA PRO A 13 -17.75 -4.16 1.73
C PRO A 13 -18.09 -5.13 0.59
N GLY A 14 -18.54 -6.33 0.94
CA GLY A 14 -18.84 -7.41 -0.02
C GLY A 14 -17.68 -8.42 -0.19
N ARG A 15 -16.50 -8.16 0.37
CA ARG A 15 -15.28 -8.96 0.16
C ARG A 15 -14.86 -9.76 1.39
N THR A 16 -15.82 -10.24 2.17
CA THR A 16 -15.58 -10.94 3.46
C THR A 16 -14.57 -12.08 3.36
N ARG A 17 -14.62 -12.89 2.30
CA ARG A 17 -13.66 -14.00 2.11
C ARG A 17 -12.23 -13.53 1.93
N LEU A 18 -12.06 -12.46 1.18
CA LEU A 18 -10.75 -11.86 0.97
C LEU A 18 -10.24 -11.27 2.28
N LEU A 19 -11.10 -10.55 3.01
CA LEU A 19 -10.79 -10.04 4.35
C LEU A 19 -10.32 -11.16 5.30
N MET A 20 -11.02 -12.29 5.33
CA MET A 20 -10.64 -13.42 6.19
C MET A 20 -9.27 -13.99 5.83
N ARG A 21 -8.90 -14.01 4.53
CA ARG A 21 -7.54 -14.39 4.09
C ARG A 21 -6.49 -13.40 4.58
N ALA A 22 -6.73 -12.11 4.42
CA ALA A 22 -5.82 -11.07 4.89
C ALA A 22 -5.62 -11.17 6.42
N LEU A 23 -6.70 -11.24 7.18
CA LEU A 23 -6.67 -11.40 8.65
C LEU A 23 -5.92 -12.67 9.07
N LYS A 24 -6.15 -13.81 8.36
CA LYS A 24 -5.41 -15.03 8.61
C LYS A 24 -3.92 -14.83 8.41
N SER A 25 -3.48 -14.18 7.33
CA SER A 25 -2.07 -13.92 7.06
C SER A 25 -1.42 -13.02 8.13
N ILE A 26 -2.19 -12.10 8.73
CA ILE A 26 -1.73 -11.25 9.85
C ILE A 26 -1.63 -12.07 11.13
N ASN A 27 -2.61 -12.90 11.43
CA ASN A 27 -2.62 -13.74 12.65
C ASN A 27 -1.53 -14.83 12.63
N ASP A 28 -1.17 -15.31 11.44
CA ASP A 28 -0.12 -16.32 11.23
C ASP A 28 1.30 -15.72 11.34
N GLN A 29 1.47 -14.38 11.50
CA GLN A 29 2.79 -13.77 11.65
C GLN A 29 3.57 -14.35 12.84
N THR A 30 4.88 -14.51 12.67
CA THR A 30 5.79 -14.93 13.77
C THR A 30 5.90 -13.86 14.84
N PHE A 31 5.81 -12.59 14.49
CA PHE A 31 5.70 -11.47 15.42
C PHE A 31 4.26 -11.37 15.97
N LYS A 32 4.09 -11.38 17.32
CA LYS A 32 2.78 -11.53 17.96
C LYS A 32 2.15 -10.25 18.51
N LYS A 33 2.90 -9.14 18.62
CA LYS A 33 2.38 -7.88 19.18
C LYS A 33 1.75 -7.00 18.11
N ILE A 34 0.67 -7.49 17.53
CA ILE A 34 -0.05 -6.84 16.42
C ILE A 34 -1.43 -6.39 16.92
N ASN A 35 -1.71 -5.11 16.75
CA ASN A 35 -3.04 -4.53 16.91
C ASN A 35 -3.65 -4.35 15.52
N ILE A 36 -4.86 -4.85 15.31
CA ILE A 36 -5.53 -4.83 14.01
C ILE A 36 -6.72 -3.88 14.08
N VAL A 37 -6.80 -2.98 13.10
CA VAL A 37 -7.94 -2.11 12.86
C VAL A 37 -8.45 -2.36 11.45
N ILE A 38 -9.74 -2.68 11.31
CA ILE A 38 -10.39 -2.86 10.02
C ILE A 38 -11.07 -1.54 9.66
N PHE A 39 -10.63 -0.94 8.56
CA PHE A 39 -11.25 0.24 7.99
C PHE A 39 -12.17 -0.15 6.85
N CYS A 40 -13.47 0.00 7.06
CA CYS A 40 -14.48 -0.25 6.04
C CYS A 40 -14.61 0.98 5.14
N MET A 41 -14.15 0.85 3.88
CA MET A 41 -14.20 1.90 2.85
C MET A 41 -15.58 1.96 2.22
N GLY A 42 -16.06 3.17 1.94
CA GLY A 42 -17.32 3.41 1.21
C GLY A 42 -18.48 3.84 2.10
N GLU A 43 -19.56 4.27 1.46
CA GLU A 43 -20.74 4.75 2.16
C GLU A 43 -21.42 3.61 2.95
N GLU A 44 -21.82 3.90 4.17
CA GLU A 44 -22.56 3.00 5.08
C GLU A 44 -23.79 2.31 4.44
N LEU A 45 -24.36 2.93 3.44
CA LEU A 45 -25.63 2.57 2.82
C LEU A 45 -25.59 1.40 1.83
N LYS A 46 -24.40 0.89 1.49
CA LYS A 46 -24.24 -0.24 0.53
C LYS A 46 -23.67 -1.50 1.18
N ARG A 47 -23.94 -1.71 2.47
CA ARG A 47 -23.52 -2.91 3.17
C ARG A 47 -24.26 -4.14 2.63
N HIS A 48 -23.52 -5.13 2.19
CA HIS A 48 -24.10 -6.46 1.98
C HIS A 48 -24.48 -7.06 3.35
N HIS A 49 -25.70 -7.58 3.48
CA HIS A 49 -26.19 -8.21 4.73
C HIS A 49 -25.26 -9.29 5.27
N VAL A 50 -24.52 -9.97 4.41
CA VAL A 50 -23.52 -10.97 4.77
C VAL A 50 -22.33 -10.36 5.50
N ASP A 51 -21.81 -9.23 5.01
CA ASP A 51 -20.69 -8.53 5.66
C ASP A 51 -21.07 -7.99 7.04
N ASP A 52 -22.30 -7.50 7.21
CA ASP A 52 -22.76 -7.00 8.51
C ASP A 52 -22.74 -8.07 9.60
N PHE A 53 -23.06 -9.32 9.26
CA PHE A 53 -22.98 -10.44 10.20
C PHE A 53 -21.52 -10.72 10.60
N TYR A 54 -20.64 -10.91 9.64
CA TYR A 54 -19.23 -11.19 9.90
C TYR A 54 -18.51 -10.04 10.58
N LEU A 55 -18.79 -8.81 10.20
CA LEU A 55 -18.19 -7.63 10.84
C LEU A 55 -18.66 -7.48 12.30
N LYS A 56 -19.88 -7.91 12.65
CA LYS A 56 -20.33 -7.98 14.05
C LYS A 56 -19.52 -9.00 14.86
N GLU A 57 -19.27 -10.17 14.30
CA GLU A 57 -18.42 -11.18 14.97
C GLU A 57 -16.99 -10.66 15.10
N LEU A 58 -16.42 -10.08 14.04
CA LEU A 58 -15.08 -9.53 14.05
C LEU A 58 -14.92 -8.33 15.00
N SER A 59 -15.99 -7.54 15.24
CA SER A 59 -15.95 -6.39 16.16
C SER A 59 -15.68 -6.76 17.62
N SER A 60 -15.88 -8.02 17.99
CA SER A 60 -15.49 -8.56 19.30
C SER A 60 -13.98 -8.80 19.44
N ILE A 61 -13.25 -8.90 18.32
CA ILE A 61 -11.83 -9.24 18.26
C ILE A 61 -11.01 -8.05 17.79
N TYR A 62 -11.53 -7.28 16.83
CA TYR A 62 -10.83 -6.17 16.16
C TYR A 62 -11.60 -4.86 16.31
N THR A 63 -10.87 -3.74 16.25
CA THR A 63 -11.49 -2.41 16.13
C THR A 63 -11.94 -2.22 14.68
N ILE A 64 -13.24 -1.91 14.47
CA ILE A 64 -13.78 -1.59 13.15
C ILE A 64 -14.12 -0.12 13.06
N ILE A 65 -13.67 0.54 12.01
CA ILE A 65 -13.86 1.96 11.77
C ILE A 65 -14.51 2.15 10.40
N TYR A 66 -15.51 3.02 10.32
CA TYR A 66 -16.22 3.36 9.08
C TYR A 66 -15.96 4.79 8.63
N ASP A 67 -15.54 5.64 9.54
CA ASP A 67 -15.26 7.06 9.29
C ASP A 67 -13.77 7.26 9.07
N GLU A 68 -13.41 7.77 7.90
CA GLU A 68 -12.03 8.03 7.49
C GLU A 68 -11.31 8.99 8.46
N ASN A 69 -12.02 10.00 8.98
CA ASN A 69 -11.43 10.96 9.92
C ASN A 69 -11.00 10.27 11.24
N ARG A 70 -11.72 9.25 11.67
CA ARG A 70 -11.39 8.47 12.88
C ARG A 70 -10.14 7.60 12.72
N ILE A 71 -9.74 7.27 11.51
CA ILE A 71 -8.51 6.48 11.29
C ILE A 71 -7.30 7.25 11.71
N PHE A 72 -7.20 8.52 11.30
CA PHE A 72 -6.08 9.37 11.70
C PHE A 72 -5.97 9.44 13.23
N ASP A 73 -7.07 9.72 13.91
CA ASP A 73 -7.11 9.74 15.38
C ASP A 73 -6.70 8.38 15.97
N THR A 74 -7.17 7.28 15.38
CA THR A 74 -6.82 5.92 15.84
C THR A 74 -5.33 5.65 15.71
N ILE A 75 -4.70 6.02 14.59
CA ILE A 75 -3.27 5.88 14.39
C ILE A 75 -2.51 6.76 15.38
N LYS A 76 -2.92 8.01 15.54
CA LYS A 76 -2.32 9.00 16.45
C LYS A 76 -2.36 8.52 17.90
N MET A 77 -3.51 8.04 18.36
CA MET A 77 -3.73 7.56 19.73
C MET A 77 -3.15 6.19 20.02
N SER A 78 -2.83 5.40 18.98
CA SER A 78 -2.23 4.08 19.15
C SER A 78 -0.89 4.18 19.86
N LYS A 79 -0.66 3.26 20.80
CA LYS A 79 0.64 3.10 21.49
C LYS A 79 1.65 2.27 20.70
N SER A 80 1.28 1.81 19.50
CA SER A 80 2.16 1.06 18.62
C SER A 80 3.32 1.92 18.11
N ASN A 81 4.48 1.32 17.94
CA ASN A 81 5.67 1.98 17.42
C ASN A 81 5.68 1.99 15.88
N TYR A 82 5.09 0.96 15.29
CA TYR A 82 5.12 0.72 13.85
C TYR A 82 3.72 0.67 13.28
N LEU A 83 3.63 0.90 11.97
CA LEU A 83 2.39 0.92 11.20
C LEU A 83 2.59 0.13 9.89
N CYS A 84 1.61 -0.69 9.55
CA CYS A 84 1.44 -1.26 8.22
C CYS A 84 0.02 -1.01 7.71
N PHE A 85 -0.11 -0.92 6.39
CA PHE A 85 -1.39 -0.97 5.70
C PHE A 85 -1.46 -2.24 4.87
N ILE A 86 -2.63 -2.84 4.77
CA ILE A 86 -2.88 -3.97 3.89
C ILE A 86 -4.30 -3.86 3.33
N ASP A 87 -4.47 -4.22 2.06
CA ASP A 87 -5.80 -4.36 1.47
C ASP A 87 -6.43 -5.70 1.86
N ASP A 88 -7.75 -5.75 1.91
CA ASP A 88 -8.49 -6.95 2.30
C ASP A 88 -8.27 -8.14 1.36
N ASP A 89 -7.69 -7.90 0.19
CA ASP A 89 -7.38 -8.94 -0.80
C ASP A 89 -5.89 -9.31 -0.88
N ASP A 90 -5.01 -8.64 -0.14
CA ASP A 90 -3.58 -8.96 -0.08
C ASP A 90 -3.25 -9.94 1.05
N SER A 91 -2.01 -10.44 1.08
CA SER A 91 -1.54 -11.31 2.15
C SER A 91 -0.02 -11.23 2.35
N TRP A 92 0.44 -11.70 3.51
CA TRP A 92 1.86 -11.72 3.90
C TRP A 92 2.36 -13.13 4.19
N ALA A 93 3.66 -13.35 3.95
CA ALA A 93 4.37 -14.52 4.48
C ALA A 93 4.48 -14.44 6.00
N PRO A 94 4.57 -15.58 6.72
CA PRO A 94 4.60 -15.60 8.19
C PRO A 94 5.73 -14.79 8.82
N GLU A 95 6.84 -14.62 8.13
CA GLU A 95 8.03 -13.90 8.61
C GLU A 95 8.05 -12.40 8.22
N TYR A 96 7.06 -11.90 7.48
CA TYR A 96 7.03 -10.54 6.94
C TYR A 96 7.36 -9.49 8.02
N VAL A 97 6.58 -9.45 9.09
CA VAL A 97 6.76 -8.43 10.14
C VAL A 97 8.11 -8.56 10.83
N SER A 98 8.52 -9.77 11.21
CA SER A 98 9.78 -9.99 11.93
C SER A 98 11.00 -9.63 11.08
N ARG A 99 10.98 -9.95 9.78
CA ARG A 99 12.08 -9.63 8.86
C ARG A 99 12.21 -8.11 8.64
N LEU A 100 11.09 -7.41 8.39
CA LEU A 100 11.12 -5.97 8.16
C LEU A 100 11.53 -5.22 9.43
N LEU A 101 11.03 -5.61 10.60
CA LEU A 101 11.42 -4.99 11.89
C LEU A 101 12.89 -5.18 12.20
N SER A 102 13.43 -6.37 11.95
CA SER A 102 14.85 -6.65 12.17
C SER A 102 15.73 -5.78 11.28
N LEU A 103 15.38 -5.68 9.99
CA LEU A 103 16.13 -4.86 9.05
C LEU A 103 16.03 -3.37 9.40
N LEU A 104 14.83 -2.85 9.72
CA LEU A 104 14.65 -1.45 10.09
C LEU A 104 15.52 -1.08 11.31
N ALA A 105 15.53 -1.90 12.34
CA ALA A 105 16.34 -1.65 13.53
C ALA A 105 17.84 -1.61 13.21
N ASN A 106 18.31 -2.46 12.32
CA ASN A 106 19.73 -2.49 11.92
C ASN A 106 20.10 -1.25 11.09
N ILE A 107 19.25 -0.85 10.14
CA ILE A 107 19.54 0.25 9.23
C ILE A 107 19.43 1.61 9.91
N GLN A 108 18.44 1.81 10.77
CA GLN A 108 18.25 3.07 11.49
C GLN A 108 19.45 3.44 12.39
N SER A 109 20.23 2.46 12.82
CA SER A 109 21.47 2.72 13.58
C SER A 109 22.52 3.48 12.76
N THR A 110 22.47 3.38 11.42
CA THR A 110 23.43 4.02 10.50
C THR A 110 22.78 5.14 9.69
N TYR A 111 21.53 4.97 9.27
CA TYR A 111 20.81 5.90 8.41
C TYR A 111 19.50 6.32 9.09
N SER A 112 19.54 7.43 9.82
CA SER A 112 18.41 7.92 10.62
C SER A 112 17.21 8.41 9.80
N SER A 113 17.39 8.71 8.52
CA SER A 113 16.31 9.06 7.58
C SER A 113 15.46 7.86 7.14
N VAL A 114 15.98 6.63 7.31
CA VAL A 114 15.24 5.41 6.93
C VAL A 114 14.20 5.10 8.00
N ASN A 115 12.96 5.43 7.68
CA ASN A 115 11.81 5.24 8.57
C ASN A 115 10.78 4.23 8.04
N ALA A 116 11.10 3.57 6.92
CA ALA A 116 10.31 2.47 6.38
C ALA A 116 11.15 1.39 5.70
N ILE A 117 10.67 0.16 5.77
CA ILE A 117 11.19 -0.96 4.98
C ILE A 117 10.07 -1.47 4.08
N SER A 118 10.37 -1.67 2.80
CA SER A 118 9.50 -2.41 1.89
C SER A 118 10.18 -3.72 1.49
N CYS A 119 9.40 -4.76 1.24
CA CYS A 119 9.91 -6.02 0.71
C CYS A 119 9.53 -6.22 -0.76
N HIS A 120 10.16 -7.19 -1.42
CA HIS A 120 9.67 -7.66 -2.70
C HIS A 120 8.27 -8.24 -2.58
N THR A 121 7.48 -8.06 -3.63
CA THR A 121 6.10 -8.52 -3.73
C THR A 121 5.96 -9.48 -4.90
N ASN A 122 5.20 -10.55 -4.69
CA ASN A 122 4.74 -11.41 -5.77
C ASN A 122 3.32 -11.01 -6.18
N LYS A 123 3.08 -10.92 -7.49
CA LYS A 123 1.73 -10.83 -8.05
C LYS A 123 1.15 -12.24 -8.15
N VAL A 124 0.03 -12.47 -7.49
CA VAL A 124 -0.73 -13.72 -7.53
C VAL A 124 -1.97 -13.49 -8.39
N THR A 125 -2.00 -14.05 -9.59
CA THR A 125 -3.17 -13.95 -10.47
C THR A 125 -4.18 -15.02 -10.07
N GLU A 126 -5.41 -14.61 -9.83
CA GLU A 126 -6.51 -15.44 -9.36
C GLU A 126 -7.73 -15.30 -10.26
N VAL A 127 -8.56 -16.34 -10.27
CA VAL A 127 -9.88 -16.34 -10.90
C VAL A 127 -10.93 -16.70 -9.85
N ALA A 128 -12.03 -15.95 -9.81
CA ALA A 128 -13.17 -16.27 -8.97
C ALA A 128 -14.19 -17.06 -9.82
N GLU A 129 -14.33 -18.35 -9.53
CA GLU A 129 -15.28 -19.25 -10.21
C GLU A 129 -16.07 -20.09 -9.19
N ASN A 130 -17.37 -20.22 -9.41
CA ASN A 130 -18.24 -21.06 -8.58
C ASN A 130 -18.04 -20.82 -7.07
N ASN A 131 -17.93 -19.56 -6.68
CA ASN A 131 -17.72 -19.15 -5.29
C ASN A 131 -16.38 -19.66 -4.69
N ARG A 132 -15.37 -19.93 -5.53
CA ARG A 132 -14.00 -20.31 -5.14
C ARG A 132 -13.00 -19.38 -5.79
N ILE A 133 -11.91 -19.14 -5.08
CA ILE A 133 -10.75 -18.40 -5.62
C ILE A 133 -9.71 -19.44 -6.01
N ILE A 134 -9.34 -19.44 -7.28
CA ILE A 134 -8.37 -20.35 -7.87
C ILE A 134 -7.13 -19.54 -8.25
N ILE A 135 -5.97 -19.94 -7.74
CA ILE A 135 -4.70 -19.32 -8.10
C ILE A 135 -4.25 -19.87 -9.44
N ASN A 136 -4.06 -18.99 -10.43
CA ASN A 136 -3.57 -19.35 -11.74
C ASN A 136 -2.05 -19.28 -11.83
N THR A 137 -1.46 -18.14 -11.41
CA THR A 137 -0.02 -17.92 -11.50
C THR A 137 0.48 -17.09 -10.33
N THR A 138 1.76 -17.26 -10.01
CA THR A 138 2.50 -16.39 -9.10
C THR A 138 3.79 -15.95 -9.78
N GLN A 139 4.02 -14.64 -9.84
CA GLN A 139 5.18 -14.07 -10.52
C GLN A 139 5.75 -12.87 -9.77
N PRO A 140 7.06 -12.58 -9.91
CA PRO A 140 7.64 -11.36 -9.35
C PRO A 140 6.92 -10.10 -9.85
N TRP A 141 6.65 -9.14 -8.94
CA TRP A 141 6.03 -7.88 -9.33
C TRP A 141 7.04 -6.71 -9.32
N ASN A 142 7.74 -6.49 -8.20
CA ASN A 142 8.69 -5.38 -8.05
C ASN A 142 10.12 -5.84 -7.76
N HIS A 143 10.49 -7.06 -8.15
CA HIS A 143 11.80 -7.66 -7.89
C HIS A 143 12.96 -6.98 -8.63
N TYR A 144 12.67 -6.04 -9.53
CA TYR A 144 13.68 -5.19 -10.17
C TYR A 144 14.24 -4.11 -9.23
N LEU A 145 13.59 -3.86 -8.08
CA LEU A 145 14.11 -2.95 -7.06
C LEU A 145 15.26 -3.63 -6.31
N ASN A 146 16.44 -3.02 -6.35
CA ASN A 146 17.60 -3.54 -5.64
C ASN A 146 17.49 -3.31 -4.13
N ALA A 147 18.25 -4.09 -3.34
CA ALA A 147 18.43 -3.83 -1.93
C ALA A 147 19.03 -2.43 -1.72
N GLY A 148 18.45 -1.66 -0.82
CA GLY A 148 18.93 -0.30 -0.56
C GLY A 148 17.80 0.73 -0.50
N PRO A 149 18.14 2.01 -0.38
CA PRO A 149 17.14 3.08 -0.38
C PRO A 149 16.47 3.18 -1.75
N VAL A 150 15.18 3.43 -1.73
CA VAL A 150 14.39 3.66 -2.94
C VAL A 150 14.67 5.06 -3.47
N SER A 151 15.02 5.16 -4.74
CA SER A 151 15.20 6.44 -5.39
C SER A 151 13.85 7.12 -5.66
N PHE A 152 13.80 8.43 -5.41
CA PHE A 152 12.59 9.24 -5.57
C PHE A 152 12.04 9.20 -7.01
N ASP A 153 12.92 9.22 -8.01
CA ASP A 153 12.55 9.17 -9.42
C ASP A 153 11.81 7.89 -9.81
N VAL A 154 12.18 6.75 -9.22
CA VAL A 154 11.51 5.45 -9.45
C VAL A 154 10.04 5.51 -9.01
N ILE A 155 9.77 6.12 -7.85
CA ILE A 155 8.41 6.25 -7.31
C ILE A 155 7.63 7.35 -8.04
N TYR A 156 8.31 8.44 -8.39
CA TYR A 156 7.68 9.53 -9.12
C TYR A 156 7.19 9.09 -10.51
N TYR A 157 7.97 8.24 -11.18
CA TYR A 157 7.59 7.72 -12.50
C TYR A 157 6.39 6.77 -12.48
N ARG A 158 6.34 5.91 -11.46
CA ARG A 158 5.24 4.95 -11.28
C ARG A 158 5.16 4.45 -9.85
N ASN A 159 3.97 4.00 -9.46
CA ASN A 159 3.80 3.31 -8.19
C ASN A 159 4.53 1.94 -8.20
N SER A 160 5.77 1.94 -7.74
CA SER A 160 6.66 0.77 -7.75
C SER A 160 6.67 -0.01 -6.44
N ILE A 161 6.04 0.51 -5.39
CA ILE A 161 6.00 -0.09 -4.07
C ILE A 161 4.54 -0.25 -3.65
N PRO A 162 4.04 -1.49 -3.49
CA PRO A 162 2.72 -1.69 -2.89
C PRO A 162 2.74 -1.22 -1.43
N LEU A 163 1.71 -0.51 -1.01
CA LEU A 163 1.61 -0.08 0.39
C LEU A 163 1.57 -1.28 1.35
N SER A 164 0.95 -2.37 0.92
CA SER A 164 0.90 -3.64 1.65
C SER A 164 2.25 -4.33 1.82
N SER A 165 3.29 -3.89 1.10
CA SER A 165 4.65 -4.41 1.27
C SER A 165 5.52 -3.63 2.26
N CYS A 166 4.97 -2.56 2.88
CA CYS A 166 5.73 -1.62 3.69
C CYS A 166 5.41 -1.71 5.18
N LEU A 167 6.46 -1.65 5.98
CA LEU A 167 6.41 -1.40 7.42
C LEU A 167 7.06 -0.04 7.70
N PHE A 168 6.36 0.82 8.42
CA PHE A 168 6.77 2.18 8.74
C PHE A 168 7.03 2.37 10.23
N ASP A 169 7.97 3.25 10.60
CA ASP A 169 7.87 3.94 11.89
C ASP A 169 6.56 4.74 11.90
N LYS A 170 5.74 4.55 12.91
CA LYS A 170 4.40 5.15 12.92
C LYS A 170 4.42 6.68 12.85
N ASN A 171 5.38 7.30 13.55
CA ASN A 171 5.43 8.77 13.61
C ASN A 171 5.81 9.38 12.27
N SER A 172 6.60 8.67 11.45
CA SER A 172 7.05 9.17 10.15
C SER A 172 5.92 9.34 9.12
N VAL A 173 4.77 8.69 9.34
CA VAL A 173 3.64 8.71 8.39
C VAL A 173 2.55 9.71 8.74
N MET A 174 2.54 10.24 9.99
CA MET A 174 1.43 11.06 10.47
C MET A 174 1.19 12.30 9.62
N ASP A 175 2.24 13.05 9.31
CA ASP A 175 2.15 14.28 8.50
C ASP A 175 1.63 14.01 7.08
N VAL A 176 1.89 12.82 6.58
CA VAL A 176 1.52 12.44 5.21
C VAL A 176 0.06 12.02 5.14
N ILE A 177 -0.38 11.12 6.03
CA ILE A 177 -1.77 10.62 5.99
C ILE A 177 -2.81 11.66 6.40
N GLU A 178 -2.45 12.65 7.22
CA GLU A 178 -3.35 13.76 7.60
C GLU A 178 -3.85 14.54 6.39
N ASN A 179 -3.04 14.61 5.33
CA ASN A 179 -3.33 15.37 4.12
C ASN A 179 -3.89 14.55 2.96
N HIS A 180 -4.03 13.22 3.13
CA HIS A 180 -4.44 12.30 2.07
C HIS A 180 -5.60 11.40 2.52
N LYS A 181 -6.58 11.22 1.60
CA LYS A 181 -7.72 10.33 1.84
C LYS A 181 -7.29 8.87 1.68
N LEU A 182 -7.37 8.09 2.76
CA LEU A 182 -7.07 6.66 2.78
C LEU A 182 -8.05 5.81 1.95
N SER A 183 -9.26 6.32 1.72
CA SER A 183 -10.28 5.69 0.88
C SER A 183 -10.05 5.90 -0.62
N SER A 184 -9.20 6.84 -1.01
CA SER A 184 -8.88 7.07 -2.42
C SER A 184 -8.10 5.89 -3.01
N PRO A 185 -8.47 5.38 -4.18
CA PRO A 185 -7.72 4.35 -4.89
C PRO A 185 -6.32 4.82 -5.28
N ALA A 186 -6.14 6.12 -5.53
CA ALA A 186 -4.85 6.72 -5.83
C ALA A 186 -4.00 7.06 -4.59
N PHE A 187 -4.47 6.74 -3.39
CA PHE A 187 -3.78 7.06 -2.13
C PHE A 187 -2.31 6.66 -2.11
N PHE A 188 -1.97 5.49 -2.63
CA PHE A 188 -0.63 4.92 -2.50
C PHE A 188 0.47 5.75 -3.14
N TRP A 189 0.22 6.22 -4.34
CA TRP A 189 1.25 6.91 -5.11
C TRP A 189 1.55 8.32 -4.58
N PRO A 190 0.58 9.22 -4.38
CA PRO A 190 0.82 10.50 -3.71
C PRO A 190 1.42 10.35 -2.31
N PHE A 191 0.96 9.34 -1.55
CA PHE A 191 1.51 9.05 -0.23
C PHE A 191 3.02 8.82 -0.30
N PHE A 192 3.52 7.93 -1.17
CA PHE A 192 4.95 7.66 -1.27
C PHE A 192 5.75 8.85 -1.76
N ILE A 193 5.22 9.68 -2.66
CA ILE A 193 5.91 10.89 -3.11
C ILE A 193 6.12 11.86 -1.94
N HIS A 194 5.06 12.11 -1.15
CA HIS A 194 5.18 12.98 0.01
C HIS A 194 6.00 12.36 1.14
N TYR A 195 5.94 11.04 1.29
CA TYR A 195 6.73 10.32 2.28
C TYR A 195 8.23 10.42 1.98
N LEU A 196 8.63 10.15 0.74
CA LEU A 196 10.03 10.20 0.29
C LEU A 196 10.60 11.63 0.25
N ALA A 197 9.77 12.66 0.26
CA ALA A 197 10.24 14.04 0.42
C ALA A 197 10.85 14.31 1.82
N LYS A 198 10.55 13.46 2.81
CA LYS A 198 10.99 13.65 4.21
C LYS A 198 11.69 12.44 4.81
N ASN A 199 11.46 11.26 4.28
CA ASN A 199 11.92 9.98 4.83
C ASN A 199 12.43 9.09 3.72
N ASP A 200 13.27 8.12 4.06
CA ASP A 200 13.71 7.09 3.13
C ASP A 200 12.96 5.77 3.37
N VAL A 201 12.70 5.05 2.27
CA VAL A 201 12.21 3.68 2.26
C VAL A 201 13.35 2.77 1.81
N TRP A 202 13.61 1.69 2.54
CA TRP A 202 14.64 0.72 2.18
C TRP A 202 14.03 -0.58 1.67
N ILE A 203 14.59 -1.15 0.63
CA ILE A 203 14.12 -2.43 0.06
C ILE A 203 14.83 -3.60 0.69
N LEU A 204 14.04 -4.53 1.24
CA LEU A 204 14.44 -5.90 1.56
C LEU A 204 14.16 -6.79 0.34
N PRO A 205 15.19 -7.37 -0.33
CA PRO A 205 15.00 -8.15 -1.54
C PRO A 205 14.51 -9.59 -1.24
N GLU A 206 13.45 -9.70 -0.43
CA GLU A 206 12.78 -10.95 -0.08
C GLU A 206 11.30 -10.83 -0.43
N ALA A 207 10.73 -11.84 -1.12
CA ALA A 207 9.32 -11.86 -1.51
C ALA A 207 8.44 -12.28 -0.32
N LEU A 208 8.02 -11.31 0.50
CA LEU A 208 7.26 -11.54 1.72
C LEU A 208 5.83 -10.99 1.67
N ALA A 209 5.49 -10.22 0.62
CA ALA A 209 4.13 -9.71 0.39
C ALA A 209 3.56 -10.31 -0.91
N PHE A 210 2.24 -10.50 -0.94
CA PHE A 210 1.51 -11.07 -2.06
C PHE A 210 0.39 -10.13 -2.46
N TYR A 211 0.49 -9.57 -3.68
CA TYR A 211 -0.54 -8.77 -4.32
C TYR A 211 -1.45 -9.68 -5.14
N HIS A 212 -2.67 -9.87 -4.69
CA HIS A 212 -3.63 -10.75 -5.33
C HIS A 212 -4.45 -10.00 -6.39
N PHE A 213 -4.29 -10.41 -7.65
CA PHE A 213 -4.87 -9.77 -8.81
C PHE A 213 -5.92 -10.64 -9.50
N ARG A 214 -7.09 -10.08 -9.76
CA ARG A 214 -8.20 -10.73 -10.45
C ARG A 214 -8.64 -9.88 -11.62
N GLU A 215 -8.70 -10.49 -12.81
CA GLU A 215 -9.10 -9.82 -14.05
C GLU A 215 -10.62 -9.78 -14.23
N ASN A 216 -11.37 -10.56 -13.45
CA ASN A 216 -12.82 -10.63 -13.59
C ASN A 216 -13.48 -9.33 -13.10
N ASP A 217 -14.43 -8.84 -13.88
CA ASP A 217 -15.29 -7.68 -13.57
C ASP A 217 -16.34 -8.01 -12.46
N ASP A 218 -16.20 -9.14 -11.75
CA ASP A 218 -17.09 -9.48 -10.67
C ASP A 218 -16.94 -8.46 -9.55
N PHE A 219 -17.98 -7.67 -9.34
CA PHE A 219 -18.02 -6.55 -8.41
C PHE A 219 -17.61 -6.97 -6.98
N GLU A 220 -17.94 -8.18 -6.58
CA GLU A 220 -17.61 -8.71 -5.24
C GLU A 220 -16.12 -9.03 -5.13
N PHE A 221 -15.53 -9.66 -6.14
CA PHE A 221 -14.15 -10.16 -6.08
C PHE A 221 -13.14 -9.36 -6.90
N GLY A 222 -13.61 -8.51 -7.82
CA GLY A 222 -12.74 -7.75 -8.70
C GLY A 222 -11.81 -6.76 -7.98
N ASN A 223 -10.60 -6.57 -8.50
CA ASN A 223 -9.71 -5.54 -7.99
C ASN A 223 -10.26 -4.16 -8.29
N TYR A 224 -10.18 -3.24 -7.32
CA TYR A 224 -10.70 -1.89 -7.46
C TYR A 224 -10.07 -1.14 -8.65
N THR A 225 -8.78 -1.32 -8.87
CA THR A 225 -8.03 -0.71 -9.97
C THR A 225 -8.43 -1.22 -11.35
N VAL A 226 -9.00 -2.43 -11.44
CA VAL A 226 -9.53 -2.99 -12.70
C VAL A 226 -10.93 -2.46 -12.98
N ILE A 227 -11.80 -2.47 -11.94
CA ILE A 227 -13.22 -2.06 -12.07
C ILE A 227 -13.35 -0.56 -12.31
N ASN A 228 -12.48 0.27 -11.74
CA ASN A 228 -12.56 1.73 -11.79
C ASN A 228 -11.32 2.36 -12.42
N ASN A 229 -10.81 1.78 -13.50
CA ASN A 229 -9.56 2.22 -14.13
C ASN A 229 -9.61 3.71 -14.56
N GLU A 230 -10.73 4.18 -15.13
CA GLU A 230 -10.89 5.60 -15.51
C GLU A 230 -10.86 6.54 -14.29
N SER A 231 -11.56 6.18 -13.20
CA SER A 231 -11.53 6.97 -11.96
C SER A 231 -10.14 7.00 -11.34
N PHE A 232 -9.43 5.89 -11.36
CA PHE A 232 -8.06 5.79 -10.87
C PHE A 232 -7.11 6.71 -11.64
N ASP A 233 -7.18 6.69 -12.98
CA ASP A 233 -6.36 7.55 -13.83
C ASP A 233 -6.65 9.04 -13.61
N ILE A 234 -7.93 9.39 -13.46
CA ILE A 234 -8.34 10.77 -13.15
C ILE A 234 -7.80 11.21 -11.81
N GLU A 235 -7.95 10.39 -10.77
CA GLU A 235 -7.45 10.70 -9.42
C GLU A 235 -5.92 10.82 -9.39
N CYS A 236 -5.20 9.97 -10.11
CA CYS A 236 -3.75 10.09 -10.27
C CYS A 236 -3.36 11.43 -10.89
N LYS A 237 -4.00 11.83 -11.99
CA LYS A 237 -3.74 13.14 -12.64
C LYS A 237 -4.07 14.32 -11.74
N ILE A 238 -5.18 14.24 -10.98
CA ILE A 238 -5.53 15.27 -10.00
C ILE A 238 -4.47 15.35 -8.90
N ALA A 239 -3.98 14.20 -8.42
CA ALA A 239 -2.93 14.13 -7.41
C ALA A 239 -1.60 14.73 -7.93
N GLU A 240 -1.19 14.39 -9.16
CA GLU A 240 -0.03 15.01 -9.82
C GLU A 240 -0.15 16.54 -9.86
N ASN A 241 -1.29 17.03 -10.38
CA ASN A 241 -1.53 18.46 -10.48
C ASN A 241 -1.57 19.15 -9.12
N LYS A 242 -2.10 18.48 -8.07
CA LYS A 242 -2.11 18.99 -6.70
C LYS A 242 -0.69 19.09 -6.16
N MET A 243 0.13 18.07 -6.36
CA MET A 243 1.54 18.07 -5.94
C MET A 243 2.30 19.22 -6.59
N MET A 244 2.16 19.40 -7.92
CA MET A 244 2.80 20.51 -8.64
C MET A 244 2.38 21.88 -8.08
N ARG A 245 1.12 22.06 -7.72
CA ARG A 245 0.62 23.34 -7.17
C ARG A 245 1.00 23.59 -5.72
N SER A 246 1.19 22.53 -4.93
CA SER A 246 1.51 22.63 -3.50
C SER A 246 3.01 22.68 -3.20
N THR A 247 3.85 22.58 -4.21
CA THR A 247 5.30 22.57 -4.06
C THR A 247 5.81 24.00 -4.02
N ASP A 248 5.92 24.57 -2.82
CA ASP A 248 6.58 25.86 -2.60
C ASP A 248 8.12 25.75 -2.65
N ASP A 249 8.64 24.54 -2.63
CA ASP A 249 10.07 24.26 -2.73
C ASP A 249 10.51 24.17 -4.20
N LEU A 250 11.19 25.20 -4.67
CA LEU A 250 11.75 25.28 -6.01
C LEU A 250 12.70 24.12 -6.33
N SER A 251 13.38 23.55 -5.34
CA SER A 251 14.28 22.42 -5.54
C SER A 251 13.51 21.15 -5.88
N LEU A 252 12.44 20.86 -5.16
CA LEU A 252 11.54 19.74 -5.47
C LEU A 252 10.85 19.94 -6.82
N LEU A 253 10.38 21.15 -7.12
CA LEU A 253 9.77 21.47 -8.40
C LEU A 253 10.76 21.24 -9.57
N ASN A 254 12.03 21.63 -9.39
CA ASN A 254 13.07 21.41 -10.40
C ASN A 254 13.34 19.91 -10.62
N VAL A 255 13.37 19.11 -9.56
CA VAL A 255 13.50 17.63 -9.66
C VAL A 255 12.32 17.05 -10.42
N LEU A 256 11.09 17.48 -10.12
CA LEU A 256 9.88 17.03 -10.80
C LEU A 256 9.92 17.40 -12.30
N LEU A 257 10.29 18.63 -12.63
CA LEU A 257 10.41 19.09 -14.03
C LEU A 257 11.54 18.37 -14.78
N ALA A 258 12.69 18.13 -14.14
CA ALA A 258 13.78 17.35 -14.73
C ALA A 258 13.35 15.91 -15.03
N ASN A 259 12.60 15.28 -14.14
CA ASN A 259 12.09 13.93 -14.34
C ASN A 259 11.05 13.88 -15.48
N ILE A 260 10.14 14.84 -15.56
CA ILE A 260 9.19 14.96 -16.67
C ILE A 260 9.92 15.11 -18.00
N ALA A 261 10.95 15.96 -18.05
CA ALA A 261 11.76 16.18 -19.25
C ALA A 261 12.52 14.91 -19.66
N ASN A 262 13.14 14.21 -18.71
CA ASN A 262 13.86 12.96 -18.95
C ASN A 262 12.93 11.86 -19.46
N ASN A 263 11.75 11.73 -18.90
CA ASN A 263 10.74 10.76 -19.34
C ASN A 263 10.26 11.05 -20.77
N SER A 264 10.03 12.32 -21.10
CA SER A 264 9.68 12.72 -22.47
C SER A 264 10.79 12.37 -23.48
N LEU A 265 12.06 12.56 -23.09
CA LEU A 265 13.21 12.15 -23.90
C LEU A 265 13.29 10.63 -24.06
N PHE A 266 13.12 9.87 -22.98
CA PHE A 266 13.16 8.41 -23.01
C PHE A 266 12.07 7.83 -23.92
N HIS A 267 10.85 8.35 -23.85
CA HIS A 267 9.77 7.94 -24.75
C HIS A 267 10.07 8.25 -26.22
N LYS A 268 10.69 9.40 -26.49
CA LYS A 268 11.11 9.77 -27.85
C LYS A 268 12.20 8.85 -28.36
N ILE A 269 13.20 8.52 -27.55
CA ILE A 269 14.28 7.58 -27.89
C ILE A 269 13.71 6.18 -28.17
N SER A 270 12.90 5.64 -27.28
CA SER A 270 12.27 4.33 -27.46
C SER A 270 11.38 4.28 -28.72
N TYR A 271 10.67 5.37 -29.03
CA TYR A 271 9.89 5.48 -30.26
C TYR A 271 10.76 5.46 -31.50
N ILE A 272 11.92 6.15 -31.47
CA ILE A 272 12.90 6.18 -32.58
C ILE A 272 13.53 4.80 -32.75
N GLU A 273 13.98 4.15 -31.65
CA GLU A 273 14.57 2.81 -31.69
C GLU A 273 13.61 1.75 -32.27
N ASN A 274 12.33 1.85 -31.95
CA ASN A 274 11.31 0.96 -32.52
C ASN A 274 10.98 1.23 -33.99
N LYS A 275 11.33 2.40 -34.51
CA LYS A 275 11.19 2.72 -35.94
C LYS A 275 12.41 2.34 -36.80
N ILE A 276 13.54 2.13 -36.16
CA ILE A 276 14.82 1.77 -36.84
C ILE A 276 14.97 0.23 -36.93
N LYS A 277 14.22 -0.53 -36.13
CA LYS A 277 14.06 -1.98 -36.25
C LYS A 277 12.96 -2.33 -37.23
#